data_adb88db2a2318b2ce4be47f6c153f61a
#
_entry.id   adb88db2a2318b2ce4be47f6c153f61a
#
_cell.length_a   1.000
_cell.length_b   1.000
_cell.length_c   1.000
_cell.angle_alpha   90.00
_cell.angle_beta   90.00
_cell.angle_gamma   90.00
#
_symmetry.space_group_name_H-M   'P 1'
#
loop_
_entity.id
_entity.type
_entity.pdbx_description
1 polymer ?
#
loop_
_entity_poly.entity_id
_entity_poly.type
_entity_poly.pdbx_seq_one_letter_code
_entity_poly.pdbx_strand_id
1 'polypeptide(L)'
;MENGPEGDPVTLAFKRADNYSDSVQVVSSTPTIKGRSRVWAWLESSDYRQWFCACPACGHRQVWMWKNVKWSDGDTTDAHLECERCAKKLSDAERKASVAGGEWRATKPFNGVRGYWINGINSLFSEKKGFTSRLHQAAAEFLAAKKEGAAALRAWTNTFLAETF
;
A
#
# COMPACT_ATOMS: atom_id res chain seq x y z
N MET A 1 12.52 -10.39 14.59
CA MET A 1 13.91 -10.12 14.99
C MET A 1 13.92 -10.16 16.51
N GLU A 2 14.70 -11.05 17.08
CA GLU A 2 14.95 -11.05 18.52
C GLU A 2 15.76 -9.81 18.88
N ASN A 3 15.45 -9.21 20.01
CA ASN A 3 16.24 -8.10 20.52
C ASN A 3 17.62 -8.64 20.89
N GLY A 4 18.68 -8.06 20.32
CA GLY A 4 20.04 -8.36 20.73
C GLY A 4 20.30 -7.97 22.20
N PRO A 5 21.44 -8.36 22.78
CA PRO A 5 21.78 -8.05 24.18
C PRO A 5 21.82 -6.55 24.47
N GLU A 6 21.96 -5.71 23.46
CA GLU A 6 21.97 -4.22 23.57
C GLU A 6 20.57 -3.57 23.43
N GLY A 7 19.52 -4.37 23.18
CA GLY A 7 18.14 -3.89 23.04
C GLY A 7 17.67 -3.83 21.58
N ASP A 8 16.61 -3.04 21.32
CA ASP A 8 16.01 -2.90 20.01
C ASP A 8 16.91 -2.11 19.04
N PRO A 9 17.33 -2.72 17.90
CA PRO A 9 18.23 -2.07 16.93
C PRO A 9 17.70 -0.75 16.37
N VAL A 10 16.39 -0.61 16.20
CA VAL A 10 15.79 0.62 15.67
C VAL A 10 15.80 1.74 16.71
N THR A 11 15.49 1.40 17.96
CA THR A 11 15.59 2.34 19.08
C THR A 11 17.03 2.81 19.28
N LEU A 12 18.00 1.90 19.14
CA LEU A 12 19.43 2.25 19.21
C LEU A 12 19.86 3.15 18.04
N ALA A 13 19.34 2.90 16.83
CA ALA A 13 19.59 3.77 15.68
C ALA A 13 19.03 5.18 15.90
N PHE A 14 17.83 5.29 16.46
CA PHE A 14 17.22 6.58 16.78
C PHE A 14 18.03 7.37 17.83
N LYS A 15 18.51 6.71 18.88
CA LYS A 15 19.35 7.35 19.89
C LYS A 15 20.64 7.96 19.36
N ARG A 16 21.18 7.42 18.24
CA ARG A 16 22.36 8.01 17.58
C ARG A 16 22.09 9.39 16.99
N ALA A 17 20.83 9.71 16.71
CA ALA A 17 20.44 11.01 16.19
C ALA A 17 20.11 12.05 17.30
N ASP A 18 20.05 11.65 18.57
CA ASP A 18 19.65 12.52 19.69
C ASP A 18 20.55 13.76 19.87
N ASN A 19 21.80 13.68 19.40
CA ASN A 19 22.74 14.80 19.47
C ASN A 19 22.55 15.86 18.36
N TYR A 20 21.62 15.63 17.43
CA TYR A 20 21.35 16.52 16.30
C TYR A 20 19.93 17.06 16.40
N SER A 21 19.77 18.34 16.69
CA SER A 21 18.48 19.01 16.90
C SER A 21 17.59 19.05 15.66
N ASP A 22 18.17 18.91 14.46
CA ASP A 22 17.51 18.93 13.15
C ASP A 22 17.43 17.55 12.48
N SER A 23 17.68 16.49 13.26
CA SER A 23 17.66 15.12 12.72
C SER A 23 16.26 14.72 12.26
N VAL A 24 16.20 14.05 11.09
CA VAL A 24 15.00 13.41 10.58
C VAL A 24 15.19 11.90 10.57
N GLN A 25 14.28 11.20 11.24
CA GLN A 25 14.32 9.75 11.33
C GLN A 25 13.21 9.15 10.44
N VAL A 26 13.59 8.31 9.48
CA VAL A 26 12.65 7.67 8.55
C VAL A 26 12.78 6.15 8.65
N VAL A 27 11.63 5.49 8.84
CA VAL A 27 11.55 4.03 8.79
C VAL A 27 10.63 3.63 7.66
N SER A 28 11.14 2.80 6.74
CA SER A 28 10.37 2.26 5.63
C SER A 28 10.49 0.74 5.61
N SER A 29 9.37 0.05 5.54
CA SER A 29 9.31 -1.41 5.44
C SER A 29 7.94 -1.85 4.95
N THR A 30 7.85 -3.07 4.41
CA THR A 30 6.58 -3.77 4.23
C THR A 30 6.12 -4.32 5.59
N PRO A 31 4.80 -4.31 5.86
CA PRO A 31 4.26 -4.96 7.06
C PRO A 31 4.41 -6.49 6.97
N THR A 32 4.25 -7.15 8.10
CA THR A 32 4.36 -8.61 8.19
C THR A 32 3.07 -9.22 8.76
N ILE A 33 3.16 -9.94 9.86
CA ILE A 33 2.03 -10.61 10.51
C ILE A 33 1.28 -9.60 11.37
N LYS A 34 -0.05 -9.65 11.32
CA LYS A 34 -0.94 -8.83 12.15
C LYS A 34 -0.60 -9.00 13.64
N GLY A 35 -0.53 -7.90 14.36
CA GLY A 35 -0.15 -7.85 15.78
C GLY A 35 1.34 -8.07 16.08
N ARG A 36 2.17 -8.39 15.07
CA ARG A 36 3.62 -8.57 15.22
C ARG A 36 4.46 -7.64 14.34
N SER A 37 3.83 -6.94 13.41
CA SER A 37 4.50 -6.02 12.50
C SER A 37 4.80 -4.70 13.20
N ARG A 38 6.08 -4.42 13.46
CA ARG A 38 6.54 -3.20 14.11
C ARG A 38 6.22 -1.95 13.28
N VAL A 39 6.49 -1.99 11.97
CA VAL A 39 6.22 -0.86 11.08
C VAL A 39 4.72 -0.56 11.02
N TRP A 40 3.87 -1.58 11.10
CA TRP A 40 2.42 -1.39 11.14
C TRP A 40 1.97 -0.74 12.45
N ALA A 41 2.51 -1.18 13.58
CA ALA A 41 2.22 -0.56 14.88
C ALA A 41 2.62 0.92 14.90
N TRP A 42 3.75 1.29 14.32
CA TRP A 42 4.16 2.70 14.20
C TRP A 42 3.25 3.49 13.25
N LEU A 43 2.84 2.89 12.14
CA LEU A 43 1.86 3.51 11.24
C LEU A 43 0.53 3.75 11.97
N GLU A 44 0.02 2.77 12.71
CA GLU A 44 -1.22 2.90 13.47
C GLU A 44 -1.16 3.94 14.58
N SER A 45 0.01 4.16 15.16
CA SER A 45 0.24 5.18 16.19
C SER A 45 0.54 6.58 15.64
N SER A 46 0.68 6.74 14.32
CA SER A 46 0.95 8.00 13.63
C SER A 46 -0.33 8.74 13.21
N ASP A 47 -0.20 9.85 12.46
CA ASP A 47 -1.32 10.54 11.81
C ASP A 47 -1.92 9.76 10.63
N TYR A 48 -1.36 8.60 10.29
CA TYR A 48 -1.82 7.61 9.31
C TYR A 48 -2.30 8.22 8.01
N ARG A 49 -1.39 8.78 7.24
CA ARG A 49 -1.68 9.38 5.95
C ARG A 49 -1.89 8.32 4.90
N GLN A 50 -2.96 8.50 4.12
CA GLN A 50 -3.30 7.67 2.97
C GLN A 50 -3.33 8.51 1.70
N TRP A 51 -3.09 7.88 0.56
CA TRP A 51 -3.10 8.52 -0.75
C TRP A 51 -4.50 8.54 -1.32
N PHE A 52 -5.12 9.73 -1.35
CA PHE A 52 -6.47 9.94 -1.87
C PHE A 52 -6.43 10.36 -3.33
N CYS A 53 -7.12 9.61 -4.17
CA CYS A 53 -7.20 9.82 -5.61
C CYS A 53 -8.62 10.22 -6.01
N ALA A 54 -8.76 11.13 -6.98
CA ALA A 54 -10.06 11.52 -7.48
C ALA A 54 -10.52 10.57 -8.60
N CYS A 55 -11.79 10.17 -8.57
CA CYS A 55 -12.41 9.48 -9.70
C CYS A 55 -12.54 10.46 -10.88
N PRO A 56 -12.08 10.10 -12.10
CA PRO A 56 -12.13 11.01 -13.26
C PRO A 56 -13.56 11.32 -13.73
N ALA A 57 -14.55 10.48 -13.37
CA ALA A 57 -15.93 10.66 -13.80
C ALA A 57 -16.76 11.50 -12.83
N CYS A 58 -16.62 11.26 -11.51
CA CYS A 58 -17.51 11.92 -10.53
C CYS A 58 -16.76 12.80 -9.50
N GLY A 59 -15.43 12.91 -9.61
CA GLY A 59 -14.60 13.67 -8.69
C GLY A 59 -14.50 13.13 -7.26
N HIS A 60 -15.19 12.01 -6.95
CA HIS A 60 -15.13 11.39 -5.62
C HIS A 60 -13.68 11.02 -5.28
N ARG A 61 -13.21 11.51 -4.13
CA ARG A 61 -11.87 11.19 -3.62
C ARG A 61 -11.92 9.98 -2.71
N GLN A 62 -11.16 8.97 -3.04
CA GLN A 62 -11.09 7.70 -2.34
C GLN A 62 -9.65 7.16 -2.32
N VAL A 63 -9.37 6.27 -1.40
CA VAL A 63 -8.16 5.46 -1.41
C VAL A 63 -8.44 4.22 -2.25
N TRP A 64 -7.61 3.97 -3.27
CA TRP A 64 -7.76 2.76 -4.08
C TRP A 64 -7.34 1.53 -3.27
N MET A 65 -8.32 0.72 -2.90
CA MET A 65 -8.15 -0.52 -2.14
C MET A 65 -8.33 -1.74 -3.03
N TRP A 66 -7.87 -2.91 -2.58
CA TRP A 66 -8.03 -4.15 -3.34
C TRP A 66 -9.49 -4.48 -3.68
N LYS A 67 -10.43 -4.15 -2.80
CA LYS A 67 -11.87 -4.30 -3.05
C LYS A 67 -12.37 -3.55 -4.30
N ASN A 68 -11.67 -2.51 -4.73
CA ASN A 68 -11.99 -1.73 -5.92
C ASN A 68 -11.44 -2.34 -7.22
N VAL A 69 -10.53 -3.31 -7.12
CA VAL A 69 -10.03 -4.05 -8.28
C VAL A 69 -11.04 -5.14 -8.65
N LYS A 70 -11.52 -5.10 -9.87
CA LYS A 70 -12.50 -6.04 -10.42
C LYS A 70 -11.96 -6.65 -11.70
N TRP A 71 -12.36 -7.89 -11.97
CA TRP A 71 -12.10 -8.60 -13.21
C TRP A 71 -13.21 -9.62 -13.45
N SER A 72 -13.34 -10.11 -14.69
CA SER A 72 -14.29 -11.15 -15.05
C SER A 72 -13.87 -12.50 -14.47
N ASP A 73 -14.83 -13.37 -14.18
CA ASP A 73 -14.54 -14.69 -13.63
C ASP A 73 -13.69 -15.50 -14.63
N GLY A 74 -12.56 -16.00 -14.15
CA GLY A 74 -11.59 -16.76 -14.95
C GLY A 74 -10.69 -15.94 -15.89
N ASP A 75 -10.89 -14.63 -16.04
CA ASP A 75 -10.06 -13.79 -16.92
C ASP A 75 -9.57 -12.52 -16.22
N THR A 76 -8.28 -12.46 -15.90
CA THR A 76 -7.66 -11.30 -15.26
C THR A 76 -7.19 -10.23 -16.25
N THR A 77 -7.31 -10.46 -17.56
CA THR A 77 -6.82 -9.52 -18.59
C THR A 77 -7.64 -8.23 -18.64
N ASP A 78 -8.90 -8.29 -18.20
CA ASP A 78 -9.81 -7.15 -18.08
C ASP A 78 -9.78 -6.46 -16.71
N ALA A 79 -8.79 -6.79 -15.86
CA ALA A 79 -8.70 -6.23 -14.52
C ALA A 79 -8.63 -4.69 -14.54
N HIS A 80 -9.54 -4.05 -13.80
CA HIS A 80 -9.75 -2.61 -13.76
C HIS A 80 -10.07 -2.14 -12.34
N LEU A 81 -9.95 -0.83 -12.11
CA LEU A 81 -10.50 -0.20 -10.91
C LEU A 81 -11.96 0.19 -11.13
N GLU A 82 -12.75 0.03 -10.08
CA GLU A 82 -14.12 0.51 -10.05
C GLU A 82 -14.31 1.55 -8.93
N CYS A 83 -14.87 2.70 -9.28
CA CYS A 83 -15.16 3.74 -8.31
C CYS A 83 -16.28 3.30 -7.35
N GLU A 84 -16.04 3.43 -6.04
CA GLU A 84 -17.01 3.02 -5.02
C GLU A 84 -18.29 3.86 -5.00
N ARG A 85 -18.26 5.09 -5.58
CA ARG A 85 -19.42 5.98 -5.61
C ARG A 85 -20.26 5.86 -6.87
N CYS A 86 -19.63 5.82 -8.06
CA CYS A 86 -20.35 5.88 -9.33
C CYS A 86 -20.17 4.63 -10.21
N ALA A 87 -19.46 3.61 -9.70
CA ALA A 87 -19.16 2.35 -10.41
C ALA A 87 -18.46 2.54 -11.78
N LYS A 88 -17.87 3.71 -12.05
CA LYS A 88 -17.06 3.93 -13.25
C LYS A 88 -15.89 2.94 -13.24
N LYS A 89 -15.78 2.16 -14.31
CA LYS A 89 -14.61 1.33 -14.61
C LYS A 89 -13.51 2.22 -15.19
N LEU A 90 -12.34 2.23 -14.55
CA LEU A 90 -11.19 3.01 -14.97
C LEU A 90 -10.28 2.16 -15.85
N SER A 91 -9.89 2.69 -17.00
CA SER A 91 -8.75 2.17 -17.77
C SER A 91 -7.43 2.37 -17.01
N ASP A 92 -6.36 1.69 -17.41
CA ASP A 92 -5.06 1.87 -16.76
C ASP A 92 -4.51 3.30 -16.91
N ALA A 93 -4.79 3.96 -18.04
CA ALA A 93 -4.45 5.37 -18.24
C ALA A 93 -5.21 6.29 -17.28
N GLU A 94 -6.53 6.09 -17.10
CA GLU A 94 -7.36 6.83 -16.15
C GLU A 94 -6.91 6.56 -14.70
N ARG A 95 -6.54 5.30 -14.36
CA ARG A 95 -5.96 4.96 -13.07
C ARG A 95 -4.65 5.73 -12.82
N LYS A 96 -3.71 5.68 -13.78
CA LYS A 96 -2.43 6.40 -13.67
C LYS A 96 -2.63 7.90 -13.50
N ALA A 97 -3.52 8.51 -14.27
CA ALA A 97 -3.86 9.92 -14.14
C ALA A 97 -4.48 10.26 -12.76
N SER A 98 -5.43 9.43 -12.29
CA SER A 98 -6.04 9.55 -10.97
C SER A 98 -5.00 9.46 -9.85
N VAL A 99 -4.08 8.49 -9.94
CA VAL A 99 -3.01 8.31 -8.96
C VAL A 99 -2.02 9.47 -9.00
N ALA A 100 -1.61 9.93 -10.18
CA ALA A 100 -0.68 11.05 -10.33
C ALA A 100 -1.25 12.37 -9.76
N GLY A 101 -2.57 12.55 -9.82
CA GLY A 101 -3.29 13.71 -9.26
C GLY A 101 -3.75 13.50 -7.82
N GLY A 102 -3.26 12.49 -7.13
CA GLY A 102 -3.61 12.20 -5.75
C GLY A 102 -2.96 13.16 -4.74
N GLU A 103 -3.36 13.00 -3.49
CA GLU A 103 -2.81 13.79 -2.38
C GLU A 103 -2.77 12.97 -1.08
N TRP A 104 -1.78 13.27 -0.24
CA TRP A 104 -1.70 12.71 1.10
C TRP A 104 -2.68 13.40 2.03
N ARG A 105 -3.53 12.61 2.71
CA ARG A 105 -4.42 13.09 3.77
C ARG A 105 -4.21 12.31 5.04
N ALA A 106 -4.04 13.02 6.16
CA ALA A 106 -4.05 12.40 7.47
C ALA A 106 -5.45 11.87 7.79
N THR A 107 -5.52 10.66 8.32
CA THR A 107 -6.78 10.02 8.73
C THR A 107 -6.93 9.98 10.25
N LYS A 108 -5.87 10.37 10.98
CA LYS A 108 -5.84 10.52 12.43
C LYS A 108 -5.20 11.87 12.82
N PRO A 109 -5.45 12.37 14.03
CA PRO A 109 -4.78 13.55 14.54
C PRO A 109 -3.26 13.39 14.56
N PHE A 110 -2.53 14.46 14.26
CA PHE A 110 -1.08 14.47 14.34
C PHE A 110 -0.61 14.46 15.81
N ASN A 111 0.28 13.54 16.13
CA ASN A 111 0.82 13.34 17.49
C ASN A 111 2.36 13.39 17.53
N GLY A 112 2.98 14.08 16.58
CA GLY A 112 4.44 14.17 16.45
C GLY A 112 5.03 13.22 15.42
N VAL A 113 4.29 12.19 14.98
CA VAL A 113 4.76 11.20 14.00
C VAL A 113 3.90 11.24 12.74
N ARG A 114 4.54 11.36 11.58
CA ARG A 114 3.89 11.24 10.27
C ARG A 114 4.08 9.83 9.75
N GLY A 115 2.96 9.12 9.54
CA GLY A 115 2.97 7.80 8.91
C GLY A 115 2.34 7.85 7.53
N TYR A 116 2.95 7.19 6.55
CA TYR A 116 2.48 7.17 5.17
C TYR A 116 2.24 5.72 4.76
N TRP A 117 1.02 5.42 4.32
CA TRP A 117 0.68 4.11 3.78
C TRP A 117 0.27 4.23 2.32
N ILE A 118 0.87 3.40 1.47
CA ILE A 118 0.55 3.30 0.06
C ILE A 118 0.66 1.84 -0.39
N ASN A 119 -0.25 1.41 -1.25
CA ASN A 119 -0.26 0.06 -1.81
C ASN A 119 0.18 0.05 -3.28
N GLY A 120 0.40 -1.15 -3.84
CA GLY A 120 0.85 -1.35 -5.21
C GLY A 120 -0.16 -0.93 -6.29
N ILE A 121 -1.44 -0.71 -5.95
CA ILE A 121 -2.45 -0.17 -6.87
C ILE A 121 -2.09 1.26 -7.30
N ASN A 122 -1.43 2.01 -6.42
CA ASN A 122 -0.97 3.37 -6.66
C ASN A 122 0.38 3.45 -7.40
N SER A 123 0.93 2.31 -7.84
CA SER A 123 2.16 2.30 -8.62
C SER A 123 1.94 2.88 -10.02
N LEU A 124 2.80 3.83 -10.42
CA LEU A 124 2.86 4.39 -11.77
C LEU A 124 3.82 3.61 -12.68
N PHE A 125 4.56 2.65 -12.14
CA PHE A 125 5.46 1.81 -12.93
C PHE A 125 4.67 0.94 -13.91
N SER A 126 5.33 0.64 -15.04
CA SER A 126 4.81 -0.27 -16.03
C SER A 126 4.70 -1.70 -15.47
N GLU A 127 3.78 -2.46 -16.04
CA GLU A 127 3.62 -3.89 -15.82
C GLU A 127 4.81 -4.67 -16.37
N LYS A 128 4.96 -5.91 -15.91
CA LYS A 128 5.93 -6.85 -16.47
C LYS A 128 5.53 -7.27 -17.88
N LYS A 129 6.51 -7.68 -18.69
CA LYS A 129 6.26 -8.23 -20.03
C LYS A 129 5.24 -9.40 -19.96
N GLY A 130 4.26 -9.37 -20.84
CA GLY A 130 3.19 -10.36 -20.89
C GLY A 130 1.89 -9.95 -20.20
N PHE A 131 1.87 -8.79 -19.52
CA PHE A 131 0.65 -8.25 -18.93
C PHE A 131 0.18 -7.00 -19.69
N THR A 132 -1.14 -6.79 -19.71
CA THR A 132 -1.77 -5.64 -20.41
C THR A 132 -1.86 -4.40 -19.53
N SER A 133 -1.80 -4.59 -18.21
CA SER A 133 -1.83 -3.51 -17.24
C SER A 133 -1.25 -3.97 -15.90
N ARG A 134 -0.95 -3.00 -15.04
CA ARG A 134 -0.51 -3.29 -13.66
C ARG A 134 -1.56 -4.05 -12.86
N LEU A 135 -2.84 -3.79 -13.11
CA LEU A 135 -3.94 -4.48 -12.41
C LEU A 135 -4.13 -5.91 -12.92
N HIS A 136 -3.97 -6.15 -14.24
CA HIS A 136 -3.92 -7.52 -14.79
C HIS A 136 -2.82 -8.33 -14.11
N GLN A 137 -1.60 -7.79 -14.05
CA GLN A 137 -0.49 -8.44 -13.37
C GLN A 137 -0.82 -8.75 -11.90
N ALA A 138 -1.35 -7.77 -11.16
CA ALA A 138 -1.69 -7.94 -9.75
C ALA A 138 -2.78 -8.99 -9.52
N ALA A 139 -3.81 -9.01 -10.36
CA ALA A 139 -4.89 -10.01 -10.28
C ALA A 139 -4.38 -11.42 -10.58
N ALA A 140 -3.54 -11.58 -11.60
CA ALA A 140 -2.92 -12.86 -11.93
C ALA A 140 -1.98 -13.35 -10.81
N GLU A 141 -1.13 -12.48 -10.27
CA GLU A 141 -0.25 -12.79 -9.14
C GLU A 141 -1.04 -13.14 -7.88
N PHE A 142 -2.17 -12.47 -7.62
CA PHE A 142 -3.08 -12.78 -6.51
C PHE A 142 -3.67 -14.19 -6.64
N LEU A 143 -4.20 -14.54 -7.82
CA LEU A 143 -4.78 -15.86 -8.05
C LEU A 143 -3.73 -16.97 -7.97
N ALA A 144 -2.53 -16.74 -8.48
CA ALA A 144 -1.40 -17.66 -8.35
C ALA A 144 -1.02 -17.86 -6.86
N ALA A 145 -0.85 -16.78 -6.10
CA ALA A 145 -0.55 -16.83 -4.68
C ALA A 145 -1.64 -17.54 -3.86
N LYS A 146 -2.92 -17.31 -4.21
CA LYS A 146 -4.06 -18.01 -3.58
C LYS A 146 -4.02 -19.52 -3.83
N LYS A 147 -3.65 -19.93 -5.05
CA LYS A 147 -3.51 -21.34 -5.43
C LYS A 147 -2.31 -22.02 -4.76
N GLU A 148 -1.21 -21.28 -4.59
CA GLU A 148 0.02 -21.78 -3.97
C GLU A 148 -0.12 -21.95 -2.45
N GLY A 149 -0.97 -21.14 -1.81
CA GLY A 149 -1.33 -21.31 -0.40
C GLY A 149 -1.06 -20.08 0.48
N ALA A 150 -1.31 -20.24 1.78
CA ALA A 150 -1.34 -19.14 2.75
C ALA A 150 -0.02 -18.35 2.84
N ALA A 151 1.13 -19.01 2.71
CA ALA A 151 2.43 -18.33 2.77
C ALA A 151 2.66 -17.40 1.57
N ALA A 152 2.33 -17.86 0.37
CA ALA A 152 2.42 -17.05 -0.84
C ALA A 152 1.41 -15.89 -0.83
N LEU A 153 0.17 -16.16 -0.42
CA LEU A 153 -0.86 -15.13 -0.30
C LEU A 153 -0.46 -14.06 0.73
N ARG A 154 0.13 -14.44 1.86
CA ARG A 154 0.68 -13.50 2.84
C ARG A 154 1.79 -12.65 2.22
N ALA A 155 2.74 -13.26 1.52
CA ALA A 155 3.82 -12.53 0.87
C ALA A 155 3.27 -11.50 -0.12
N TRP A 156 2.30 -11.90 -0.96
CA TRP A 156 1.65 -11.00 -1.91
C TRP A 156 0.90 -9.86 -1.19
N THR A 157 0.10 -10.15 -0.15
CA THR A 157 -0.62 -9.16 0.64
C THR A 157 0.35 -8.14 1.27
N ASN A 158 1.39 -8.62 1.93
CA ASN A 158 2.35 -7.74 2.59
C ASN A 158 3.11 -6.85 1.59
N THR A 159 3.48 -7.38 0.40
CA THR A 159 4.32 -6.65 -0.55
C THR A 159 3.52 -5.80 -1.53
N PHE A 160 2.36 -6.27 -2.00
CA PHE A 160 1.55 -5.53 -2.96
C PHE A 160 0.52 -4.61 -2.29
N LEU A 161 -0.21 -5.10 -1.29
CA LEU A 161 -1.20 -4.28 -0.59
C LEU A 161 -0.58 -3.43 0.52
N ALA A 162 0.66 -3.73 0.94
CA ALA A 162 1.29 -3.11 2.10
C ALA A 162 0.41 -3.23 3.36
N GLU A 163 -0.25 -4.37 3.52
CA GLU A 163 -1.14 -4.70 4.63
C GLU A 163 -0.58 -5.88 5.44
N THR A 164 -0.96 -5.97 6.70
CA THR A 164 -0.67 -7.15 7.54
C THR A 164 -1.57 -8.31 7.15
N PHE A 165 -1.05 -9.54 7.29
CA PHE A 165 -1.79 -10.76 6.99
C PHE A 165 -2.10 -11.54 8.28
#